data_0adfb4298cefb802018cfce67bce2f1a
#
_entry.id   0adfb4298cefb802018cfce67bce2f1a
#
_cell.length_a   1.000
_cell.length_b   1.000
_cell.length_c   1.000
_cell.angle_alpha   90.00
_cell.angle_beta   90.00
_cell.angle_gamma   90.00
#
_symmetry.space_group_name_H-M   'P 1'
#
loop_
_entity.id
_entity.type
_entity.pdbx_description
1 polymer ?
#
loop_
_entity_poly.entity_id
_entity_poly.type
_entity_poly.pdbx_seq_one_letter_code
_entity_poly.pdbx_strand_id
1 'polypeptide(L)'
;SIVIAGAENDGRPPFPSRIDMKRMLAGVTDSAFVVVLQHDPSSWRRTILPQSNAMLTLSGHTHGGQLSIFGFRPTQFTGREDCGIYRAGDRVLNVSTGVGGFIPFRFGMPPEVVELTLRSASTAE
;
A
#
# COMPACT_ATOMS: atom_id res chain seq x y z
N SER A 1 -2.46 20.73 3.80
CA SER A 1 -3.69 19.90 3.72
C SER A 1 -3.33 18.42 3.56
N ILE A 2 -4.23 17.54 4.01
CA ILE A 2 -4.15 16.08 3.79
C ILE A 2 -5.26 15.71 2.81
N VAL A 3 -4.91 14.94 1.79
CA VAL A 3 -5.85 14.42 0.78
C VAL A 3 -5.81 12.90 0.83
N ILE A 4 -6.97 12.27 0.94
CA ILE A 4 -7.11 10.82 0.85
C ILE A 4 -7.73 10.49 -0.51
N ALA A 5 -7.03 9.73 -1.33
CA ALA A 5 -7.43 9.35 -2.67
C ALA A 5 -7.55 7.83 -2.80
N GLY A 6 -8.71 7.36 -3.28
CA GLY A 6 -8.93 5.94 -3.57
C GLY A 6 -8.60 5.64 -5.03
N ALA A 7 -7.76 4.65 -5.27
CA ALA A 7 -7.42 4.19 -6.60
C ALA A 7 -8.23 2.95 -6.99
N GLU A 8 -8.72 2.93 -8.23
CA GLU A 8 -9.29 1.71 -8.80
C GLU A 8 -8.24 0.60 -8.93
N ASN A 9 -8.69 -0.62 -9.15
CA ASN A 9 -7.80 -1.77 -9.26
C ASN A 9 -6.83 -1.62 -10.44
N ASP A 10 -5.55 -1.73 -10.15
CA ASP A 10 -4.47 -1.73 -11.13
C ASP A 10 -4.16 -3.17 -11.53
N GLY A 11 -5.03 -3.73 -12.38
CA GLY A 11 -4.92 -5.11 -12.84
C GLY A 11 -3.60 -5.38 -13.53
N ARG A 12 -3.20 -6.66 -13.52
CA ARG A 12 -2.08 -7.18 -14.31
C ARG A 12 -2.61 -8.08 -15.43
N PRO A 13 -1.95 -8.17 -16.54
CA PRO A 13 -2.37 -9.10 -17.57
C PRO A 13 -2.65 -10.51 -17.01
N PRO A 14 -3.77 -11.15 -17.36
CA PRO A 14 -4.76 -10.73 -18.37
C PRO A 14 -5.83 -9.72 -17.88
N PHE A 15 -5.77 -9.25 -16.64
CA PHE A 15 -6.74 -8.32 -16.08
C PHE A 15 -6.44 -6.87 -16.48
N PRO A 16 -7.45 -6.08 -16.86
CA PRO A 16 -7.23 -4.69 -17.25
C PRO A 16 -6.82 -3.82 -16.06
N SER A 17 -5.86 -2.93 -16.27
CA SER A 17 -5.61 -1.82 -15.37
C SER A 17 -6.70 -0.77 -15.53
N ARG A 18 -7.29 -0.33 -14.43
CA ARG A 18 -8.32 0.73 -14.40
C ARG A 18 -7.87 1.96 -13.62
N ILE A 19 -6.65 1.94 -13.11
CA ILE A 19 -6.10 3.06 -12.36
C ILE A 19 -5.81 4.23 -13.30
N ASP A 20 -6.33 5.41 -12.96
CA ASP A 20 -6.05 6.68 -13.62
C ASP A 20 -5.58 7.69 -12.57
N MET A 21 -4.28 7.76 -12.38
CA MET A 21 -3.64 8.63 -11.38
C MET A 21 -3.91 10.11 -11.68
N LYS A 22 -3.92 10.50 -12.94
CA LYS A 22 -4.17 11.88 -13.35
C LYS A 22 -5.58 12.33 -13.00
N ARG A 23 -6.57 11.48 -13.27
CA ARG A 23 -7.97 11.74 -12.92
C ARG A 23 -8.18 11.73 -11.41
N MET A 24 -7.59 10.77 -10.71
CA MET A 24 -7.71 10.63 -9.26
C MET A 24 -7.16 11.85 -8.50
N LEU A 25 -6.08 12.44 -8.99
CA LEU A 25 -5.41 13.58 -8.36
C LEU A 25 -5.77 14.92 -9.01
N ALA A 26 -6.77 14.96 -9.88
CA ALA A 26 -7.20 16.21 -10.51
C ALA A 26 -7.63 17.23 -9.45
N GLY A 27 -7.05 18.44 -9.51
CA GLY A 27 -7.33 19.52 -8.56
C GLY A 27 -6.61 19.40 -7.21
N VAL A 28 -5.83 18.36 -6.99
CA VAL A 28 -4.97 18.24 -5.80
C VAL A 28 -3.73 19.10 -5.99
N THR A 29 -3.43 19.97 -5.02
CA THR A 29 -2.24 20.83 -5.07
C THR A 29 -0.97 20.05 -4.76
N ASP A 30 0.16 20.44 -5.34
CA ASP A 30 1.46 19.79 -5.13
C ASP A 30 1.94 19.85 -3.67
N SER A 31 1.46 20.81 -2.89
CA SER A 31 1.77 20.97 -1.46
C SER A 31 0.91 20.10 -0.54
N ALA A 32 -0.07 19.37 -1.08
CA ALA A 32 -0.89 18.48 -0.28
C ALA A 32 -0.14 17.21 0.12
N PHE A 33 -0.32 16.77 1.36
CA PHE A 33 0.09 15.44 1.78
C PHE A 33 -0.93 14.42 1.28
N VAL A 34 -0.56 13.65 0.26
CA VAL A 34 -1.47 12.70 -0.39
C VAL A 34 -1.30 11.31 0.19
N VAL A 35 -2.41 10.74 0.64
CA VAL A 35 -2.55 9.33 1.05
C VAL A 35 -3.35 8.59 -0.02
N VAL A 36 -2.75 7.58 -0.63
CA VAL A 36 -3.41 6.73 -1.62
C VAL A 36 -3.88 5.42 -0.99
N LEU A 37 -5.15 5.10 -1.19
CA LEU A 37 -5.72 3.79 -0.85
C LEU A 37 -5.72 2.92 -2.11
N GLN A 38 -4.92 1.86 -2.11
CA GLN A 38 -4.79 0.93 -3.23
C GLN A 38 -4.77 -0.51 -2.74
N HIS A 39 -5.63 -1.34 -3.28
CA HIS A 39 -5.77 -2.73 -2.83
C HIS A 39 -4.50 -3.55 -3.05
N ASP A 40 -3.98 -3.61 -4.28
CA ASP A 40 -2.77 -4.38 -4.62
C ASP A 40 -1.50 -3.56 -4.39
N PRO A 41 -0.61 -3.95 -3.46
CA PRO A 41 0.62 -3.22 -3.15
C PRO A 41 1.59 -3.14 -4.33
N SER A 42 1.49 -4.03 -5.29
CA SER A 42 2.35 -4.03 -6.48
C SER A 42 2.17 -2.79 -7.36
N SER A 43 1.03 -2.12 -7.25
CA SER A 43 0.77 -0.84 -7.93
C SER A 43 1.65 0.29 -7.43
N TRP A 44 2.19 0.18 -6.22
CA TRP A 44 3.00 1.24 -5.63
C TRP A 44 4.22 1.55 -6.49
N ARG A 45 5.07 0.55 -6.76
CA ARG A 45 6.28 0.77 -7.59
C ARG A 45 5.96 0.95 -9.07
N ARG A 46 4.93 0.25 -9.56
CA ARG A 46 4.60 0.24 -10.98
C ARG A 46 3.92 1.53 -11.44
N THR A 47 3.04 2.08 -10.61
CA THR A 47 2.10 3.13 -11.04
C THR A 47 2.13 4.34 -10.10
N ILE A 48 2.03 4.15 -8.79
CA ILE A 48 1.87 5.26 -7.85
C ILE A 48 3.16 6.07 -7.71
N LEU A 49 4.30 5.42 -7.52
CA LEU A 49 5.58 6.12 -7.41
C LEU A 49 5.93 6.94 -8.67
N PRO A 50 5.83 6.39 -9.89
CA PRO A 50 6.22 7.16 -11.09
C PRO A 50 5.19 8.21 -11.53
N GLN A 51 3.91 8.07 -11.14
CA GLN A 51 2.83 8.91 -11.67
C GLN A 51 2.20 9.85 -10.64
N SER A 52 2.71 9.92 -9.43
CA SER A 52 2.17 10.80 -8.38
C SER A 52 3.24 11.26 -7.41
N ASN A 53 2.88 12.25 -6.59
CA ASN A 53 3.63 12.72 -5.43
C ASN A 53 3.07 12.16 -4.10
N ALA A 54 2.29 11.09 -4.13
CA ALA A 54 1.71 10.49 -2.93
C ALA A 54 2.79 10.10 -1.92
N MET A 55 2.66 10.56 -0.70
CA MET A 55 3.63 10.34 0.38
C MET A 55 3.37 9.06 1.15
N LEU A 56 2.12 8.65 1.25
CA LEU A 56 1.71 7.41 1.92
C LEU A 56 0.78 6.62 1.00
N THR A 57 1.03 5.33 0.90
CA THR A 57 0.12 4.37 0.25
C THR A 57 -0.26 3.28 1.24
N LEU A 58 -1.54 2.99 1.32
CA LEU A 58 -2.09 1.93 2.16
C LEU A 58 -2.64 0.82 1.28
N SER A 59 -2.17 -0.40 1.51
CA SER A 59 -2.54 -1.59 0.74
C SER A 59 -2.83 -2.79 1.63
N GLY A 60 -3.48 -3.79 1.05
CA GLY A 60 -3.74 -5.07 1.66
C GLY A 60 -3.48 -6.22 0.69
N HIS A 61 -4.51 -7.00 0.36
CA HIS A 61 -4.56 -8.01 -0.70
C HIS A 61 -3.73 -9.29 -0.46
N THR A 62 -2.48 -9.16 -0.08
CA THR A 62 -1.53 -10.28 0.01
C THR A 62 -1.76 -11.18 1.21
N HIS A 63 -2.42 -10.68 2.25
CA HIS A 63 -2.59 -11.34 3.56
C HIS A 63 -1.27 -11.88 4.18
N GLY A 64 -0.10 -11.35 3.73
CA GLY A 64 1.21 -11.88 4.08
C GLY A 64 1.41 -13.35 3.67
N GLY A 65 0.64 -13.84 2.65
CA GLY A 65 0.61 -15.24 2.23
C GLY A 65 -0.13 -16.18 3.19
N GLN A 66 -0.74 -15.67 4.26
CA GLN A 66 -1.44 -16.40 5.34
C GLN A 66 -0.59 -17.44 6.07
N LEU A 67 0.65 -17.65 5.68
CA LEU A 67 1.58 -18.64 6.22
C LEU A 67 2.92 -18.01 6.57
N SER A 68 3.34 -18.16 7.82
CA SER A 68 4.70 -17.85 8.28
C SER A 68 5.19 -18.94 9.23
N ILE A 69 6.36 -19.48 8.95
CA ILE A 69 7.03 -20.48 9.79
C ILE A 69 8.37 -19.88 10.25
N PHE A 70 8.52 -19.66 11.55
CA PHE A 70 9.68 -18.99 12.13
C PHE A 70 10.02 -17.63 11.48
N GLY A 71 8.98 -16.85 11.11
CA GLY A 71 9.14 -15.58 10.42
C GLY A 71 9.37 -15.69 8.90
N PHE A 72 9.42 -16.89 8.36
CA PHE A 72 9.65 -17.18 6.96
C PHE A 72 8.32 -17.29 6.22
N ARG A 73 8.13 -16.46 5.19
CA ARG A 73 6.90 -16.41 4.38
C ARG A 73 7.21 -16.76 2.92
N PRO A 74 6.45 -17.68 2.29
CA PRO A 74 6.63 -17.98 0.87
C PRO A 74 6.54 -16.76 -0.05
N THR A 75 5.72 -15.78 0.34
CA THR A 75 5.53 -14.53 -0.41
C THR A 75 6.77 -13.64 -0.48
N GLN A 76 7.73 -13.78 0.45
CA GLN A 76 9.01 -13.05 0.42
C GLN A 76 9.82 -13.32 -0.85
N PHE A 77 9.70 -14.53 -1.42
CA PHE A 77 10.43 -14.91 -2.64
C PHE A 77 9.80 -14.40 -3.92
N THR A 78 8.61 -13.81 -3.84
CA THR A 78 7.97 -13.23 -5.02
C THR A 78 8.59 -11.89 -5.44
N GLY A 79 9.53 -11.35 -4.64
CA GLY A 79 10.14 -10.04 -4.86
C GLY A 79 9.14 -8.88 -4.76
N ARG A 80 8.01 -9.10 -4.06
CA ARG A 80 6.92 -8.13 -3.93
C ARG A 80 6.77 -7.70 -2.48
N GLU A 81 6.21 -6.52 -2.30
CA GLU A 81 5.78 -6.04 -1.00
C GLU A 81 4.60 -6.89 -0.52
N ASP A 82 4.82 -7.75 0.47
CA ASP A 82 3.84 -8.72 0.97
C ASP A 82 3.17 -8.32 2.28
N CYS A 83 3.87 -7.68 3.19
CA CYS A 83 3.33 -7.11 4.42
C CYS A 83 4.32 -6.16 5.10
N GLY A 84 3.81 -5.25 5.93
CA GLY A 84 4.60 -4.31 6.68
C GLY A 84 4.87 -3.00 5.94
N ILE A 85 5.96 -2.32 6.32
CA ILE A 85 6.29 -0.97 5.86
C ILE A 85 7.46 -1.02 4.88
N TYR A 86 7.28 -0.38 3.74
CA TYR A 86 8.30 -0.19 2.70
C TYR A 86 8.52 1.29 2.44
N ARG A 87 9.74 1.65 2.07
CA ARG A 87 10.15 3.04 1.82
C ARG A 87 10.81 3.19 0.45
N ALA A 88 10.55 4.34 -0.18
CA ALA A 88 11.23 4.82 -1.36
C ALA A 88 11.51 6.32 -1.15
N GLY A 89 12.70 6.66 -0.62
CA GLY A 89 12.97 7.98 -0.09
C GLY A 89 12.03 8.31 1.08
N ASP A 90 11.36 9.44 1.01
CA ASP A 90 10.40 9.89 2.02
C ASP A 90 9.00 9.28 1.83
N ARG A 91 8.80 8.55 0.76
CA ARG A 91 7.51 7.95 0.41
C ARG A 91 7.37 6.57 1.03
N VAL A 92 6.20 6.28 1.56
CA VAL A 92 5.94 5.08 2.37
C VAL A 92 4.78 4.28 1.79
N LEU A 93 4.93 2.96 1.74
CA LEU A 93 3.86 1.99 1.57
C LEU A 93 3.69 1.22 2.87
N ASN A 94 2.46 1.09 3.35
CA ASN A 94 2.08 0.13 4.38
C ASN A 94 1.18 -0.94 3.78
N VAL A 95 1.56 -2.20 3.95
CA VAL A 95 0.78 -3.37 3.50
C VAL A 95 0.27 -4.11 4.72
N SER A 96 -1.04 -4.06 4.96
CA SER A 96 -1.67 -4.80 6.04
C SER A 96 -1.98 -6.24 5.62
N THR A 97 -1.79 -7.17 6.55
CA THR A 97 -2.25 -8.56 6.38
C THR A 97 -3.75 -8.69 6.54
N GLY A 98 -4.41 -7.65 7.08
CA GLY A 98 -5.85 -7.56 7.24
C GLY A 98 -6.45 -8.59 8.18
N VAL A 99 -7.78 -8.59 8.27
CA VAL A 99 -8.54 -9.50 9.13
C VAL A 99 -9.15 -10.68 8.39
N GLY A 100 -9.26 -10.58 7.06
CA GLY A 100 -9.77 -11.65 6.17
C GLY A 100 -8.68 -12.62 5.72
N GLY A 101 -9.01 -13.45 4.74
CA GLY A 101 -8.07 -14.40 4.15
C GLY A 101 -8.60 -15.02 2.86
N PHE A 102 -7.71 -15.55 2.03
CA PHE A 102 -8.05 -16.31 0.83
C PHE A 102 -8.50 -17.74 1.17
N ILE A 103 -7.88 -18.33 2.19
CA ILE A 103 -8.23 -19.65 2.73
C ILE A 103 -8.68 -19.51 4.19
N PRO A 104 -9.48 -20.44 4.73
CA PRO A 104 -10.11 -20.30 6.06
C PRO A 104 -9.16 -20.59 7.22
N PHE A 105 -7.85 -20.37 7.05
CA PHE A 105 -6.89 -20.47 8.14
C PHE A 105 -5.69 -19.54 7.93
N ARG A 106 -5.01 -19.22 9.04
CA ARG A 106 -3.72 -18.52 9.06
C ARG A 106 -2.76 -19.27 9.98
N PHE A 107 -1.49 -19.31 9.61
CA PHE A 107 -0.43 -19.88 10.45
C PHE A 107 0.74 -18.91 10.54
N GLY A 108 1.09 -18.46 11.75
CA GLY A 108 2.17 -17.51 11.97
C GLY A 108 1.91 -16.09 11.42
N MET A 109 0.72 -15.85 10.86
CA MET A 109 0.28 -14.56 10.30
C MET A 109 -1.09 -14.20 10.91
N PRO A 110 -1.13 -13.63 12.13
CA PRO A 110 -2.39 -13.27 12.77
C PRO A 110 -3.15 -12.21 11.98
N PRO A 111 -4.47 -12.15 12.12
CA PRO A 111 -5.24 -11.00 11.64
C PRO A 111 -4.72 -9.72 12.27
N GLU A 112 -4.70 -8.62 11.52
CA GLU A 112 -4.26 -7.34 12.05
C GLU A 112 -5.16 -6.19 11.63
N VAL A 113 -5.23 -5.19 12.50
CA VAL A 113 -5.71 -3.84 12.22
C VAL A 113 -4.53 -2.90 12.47
N VAL A 114 -4.18 -2.10 11.47
CA VAL A 114 -3.06 -1.16 11.56
C VAL A 114 -3.58 0.23 11.88
N GLU A 115 -3.12 0.81 12.99
CA GLU A 115 -3.33 2.22 13.33
C GLU A 115 -2.11 3.03 12.89
N LEU A 116 -2.33 4.08 12.11
CA LEU A 116 -1.29 4.98 11.62
C LEU A 116 -1.54 6.39 12.15
N THR A 117 -0.57 6.93 12.88
CA THR A 117 -0.59 8.32 13.35
C THR A 117 0.27 9.19 12.43
N LEU A 118 -0.34 10.14 11.75
CA LEU A 118 0.35 11.16 10.97
C LEU A 118 0.64 12.37 11.87
N ARG A 119 1.87 12.83 11.88
CA ARG A 119 2.29 14.02 12.61
C ARG A 119 2.93 15.00 11.63
N SER A 120 2.61 16.30 11.78
CA SER A 120 3.37 17.31 11.07
C SER A 120 4.81 17.32 11.59
N ALA A 121 5.78 17.41 10.67
CA ALA A 121 7.14 17.71 11.09
C ALA A 121 7.11 19.10 11.76
N SER A 122 7.58 19.19 13.02
CA SER A 122 7.87 20.49 13.59
C SER A 122 8.98 21.12 12.77
N THR A 123 8.74 22.29 12.19
CA THR A 123 9.84 23.14 11.75
C THR A 123 10.71 23.38 12.98
N ALA A 124 11.90 22.77 13.01
CA ALA A 124 12.90 23.16 13.96
C ALA A 124 13.23 24.64 13.71
N GLU A 125 12.88 25.50 14.67
CA GLU A 125 13.38 26.87 14.71
C GLU A 125 14.89 26.88 14.94
#